data_92b7ea23a3602361b906be8633ce12cb
#
_entry.id   92b7ea23a3602361b906be8633ce12cb
#
_cell.length_a   1.000
_cell.length_b   1.000
_cell.length_c   1.000
_cell.angle_alpha   90.00
_cell.angle_beta   90.00
_cell.angle_gamma   90.00
#
_symmetry.space_group_name_H-M   'P 1'
#
loop_
_entity.id
_entity.type
_entity.pdbx_description
1 polymer ?
#
loop_
_entity_poly.entity_id
_entity_poly.type
_entity_poly.pdbx_seq_one_letter_code
_entity_poly.pdbx_strand_id
1 'polypeptide(L)'
;MASFKIEGGHKLNGTITPQGAKNEVLQILCAVLLTPEKVIVNNVPDIIDVNKLIFILGELGVKVEKLSSNSYAFQADEIKLEYLESSEFKRDGSSLRGSIMLVGPLLARFGKGYIPKPGGDKIGRRRLDTHFEGFTNLGAIFRYNKEESFYGVEAEELFGTDMLLDEASVTGTANILMASVLATGKTTIYNAACEPYIQQLCKMLNSMGANITGVGSNLLTINGVDKLEGCEHNVLPDMIEIGSWIGVAVMTKSALTIKNVSWENLGQIPNVFAKLGIEFEKIDDDIYIPEQESYEIQNYIDGSVLTVSDAPWPGFTPDLLSIVLVIATQAKGTVLIHQKMFESRLFFVDKLIDMGAKVILCDPHRATVIGQNFESSLKATTMTSPDIRAGISLLIAALSAKGTSTIHNIEQIDRGYENIEARLKSIGAK
;
A
#
# COMPACT_ATOMS: atom_id res chain seq x y z
N MET A 1 -0.38 -21.60 13.04
CA MET A 1 0.19 -20.66 12.06
C MET A 1 0.26 -21.37 10.73
N ALA A 2 -0.39 -20.79 9.72
CA ALA A 2 -0.30 -21.29 8.35
C ALA A 2 1.11 -21.08 7.80
N SER A 3 1.55 -21.95 6.88
CA SER A 3 2.88 -21.89 6.29
C SER A 3 2.85 -22.31 4.81
N PHE A 4 3.70 -21.66 4.01
CA PHE A 4 4.01 -22.12 2.66
C PHE A 4 5.21 -23.07 2.69
N LYS A 5 5.12 -24.14 1.87
CA LYS A 5 6.26 -24.94 1.43
C LYS A 5 6.47 -24.64 -0.05
N ILE A 6 7.64 -24.17 -0.41
CA ILE A 6 7.96 -23.71 -1.76
C ILE A 6 9.13 -24.53 -2.29
N GLU A 7 8.91 -25.30 -3.34
CA GLU A 7 9.98 -25.93 -4.11
C GLU A 7 10.49 -24.92 -5.15
N GLY A 8 11.65 -24.31 -4.87
CA GLY A 8 12.21 -23.26 -5.71
C GLY A 8 13.02 -23.80 -6.89
N GLY A 9 13.47 -22.86 -7.76
CA GLY A 9 14.28 -23.16 -8.93
C GLY A 9 13.48 -23.61 -10.16
N HIS A 10 12.15 -23.47 -10.15
CA HIS A 10 11.29 -23.74 -11.31
C HIS A 10 11.06 -22.47 -12.13
N LYS A 11 11.14 -22.60 -13.46
CA LYS A 11 10.66 -21.57 -14.38
C LYS A 11 9.14 -21.55 -14.37
N LEU A 12 8.59 -20.34 -14.34
CA LEU A 12 7.17 -20.07 -14.40
C LEU A 12 6.79 -19.60 -15.80
N ASN A 13 5.52 -19.70 -16.15
CA ASN A 13 5.03 -19.22 -17.44
C ASN A 13 3.54 -18.91 -17.34
N GLY A 14 3.14 -17.80 -17.91
CA GLY A 14 1.71 -17.50 -17.98
C GLY A 14 1.41 -16.01 -17.93
N THR A 15 0.18 -15.73 -17.58
CA THR A 15 -0.38 -14.38 -17.53
C THR A 15 -0.99 -14.14 -16.16
N ILE A 16 -0.73 -12.98 -15.61
CA ILE A 16 -1.28 -12.52 -14.32
C ILE A 16 -2.02 -11.22 -14.53
N THR A 17 -3.21 -11.11 -13.95
CA THR A 17 -3.93 -9.84 -13.81
C THR A 17 -3.75 -9.35 -12.37
N PRO A 18 -3.24 -8.13 -12.16
CA PRO A 18 -3.09 -7.58 -10.81
C PRO A 18 -4.44 -7.43 -10.11
N GLN A 19 -4.43 -7.59 -8.80
CA GLN A 19 -5.58 -7.26 -7.95
C GLN A 19 -5.78 -5.75 -7.85
N GLY A 20 -6.91 -5.32 -7.29
CA GLY A 20 -7.14 -3.92 -6.93
C GLY A 20 -6.16 -3.40 -5.86
N ALA A 21 -5.80 -2.13 -5.97
CA ALA A 21 -4.80 -1.50 -5.10
C ALA A 21 -5.27 -1.41 -3.65
N LYS A 22 -4.63 -2.16 -2.75
CA LYS A 22 -4.93 -2.16 -1.31
C LYS A 22 -4.97 -0.76 -0.73
N ASN A 23 -3.92 0.05 -1.00
CA ASN A 23 -3.77 1.37 -0.40
C ASN A 23 -4.82 2.38 -0.91
N GLU A 24 -5.38 2.14 -2.09
CA GLU A 24 -6.49 2.92 -2.63
C GLU A 24 -7.81 2.49 -2.00
N VAL A 25 -8.13 1.20 -2.06
CA VAL A 25 -9.44 0.70 -1.62
C VAL A 25 -9.71 1.02 -0.15
N LEU A 26 -8.70 1.00 0.73
CA LEU A 26 -8.88 1.36 2.14
C LEU A 26 -9.32 2.82 2.32
N GLN A 27 -8.88 3.74 1.46
CA GLN A 27 -9.31 5.14 1.49
C GLN A 27 -10.72 5.30 0.89
N ILE A 28 -10.96 4.68 -0.26
CA ILE A 28 -12.24 4.68 -0.97
C ILE A 28 -13.37 4.13 -0.09
N LEU A 29 -13.13 3.03 0.62
CA LEU A 29 -14.11 2.46 1.54
C LEU A 29 -14.42 3.36 2.75
N CYS A 30 -13.45 4.14 3.23
CA CYS A 30 -13.72 5.13 4.26
C CYS A 30 -14.55 6.31 3.70
N ALA A 31 -14.30 6.73 2.46
CA ALA A 31 -15.01 7.83 1.82
C ALA A 31 -16.51 7.55 1.60
N VAL A 32 -16.97 6.30 1.59
CA VAL A 32 -18.41 5.97 1.46
C VAL A 32 -19.23 6.54 2.62
N LEU A 33 -18.61 6.81 3.77
CA LEU A 33 -19.27 7.43 4.93
C LEU A 33 -19.64 8.90 4.70
N LEU A 34 -19.10 9.56 3.67
CA LEU A 34 -19.36 10.98 3.39
C LEU A 34 -20.72 11.26 2.77
N THR A 35 -21.43 10.23 2.31
CA THR A 35 -22.76 10.37 1.69
C THR A 35 -23.74 9.32 2.22
N PRO A 36 -25.05 9.62 2.34
CA PRO A 36 -26.09 8.62 2.59
C PRO A 36 -26.47 7.82 1.34
N GLU A 37 -26.02 8.26 0.14
CA GLU A 37 -26.37 7.65 -1.11
C GLU A 37 -25.53 6.40 -1.41
N LYS A 38 -25.98 5.61 -2.38
CA LYS A 38 -25.30 4.38 -2.77
C LYS A 38 -23.98 4.68 -3.49
N VAL A 39 -22.90 4.06 -3.03
CA VAL A 39 -21.58 4.08 -3.67
C VAL A 39 -21.23 2.67 -4.11
N ILE A 40 -20.88 2.50 -5.41
CA ILE A 40 -20.43 1.23 -5.96
C ILE A 40 -18.91 1.27 -6.10
N VAL A 41 -18.23 0.26 -5.59
CA VAL A 41 -16.76 0.13 -5.70
C VAL A 41 -16.43 -1.18 -6.39
N ASN A 42 -15.74 -1.08 -7.52
CA ASN A 42 -15.29 -2.22 -8.33
C ASN A 42 -13.80 -2.48 -8.14
N ASN A 43 -13.35 -3.67 -8.52
CA ASN A 43 -11.98 -4.15 -8.40
C ASN A 43 -11.47 -4.12 -6.93
N VAL A 44 -12.35 -4.46 -5.99
CA VAL A 44 -12.02 -4.59 -4.56
C VAL A 44 -11.31 -5.91 -4.32
N PRO A 45 -10.05 -5.95 -3.85
CA PRO A 45 -9.32 -7.18 -3.63
C PRO A 45 -9.83 -7.94 -2.40
N ASP A 46 -9.91 -9.26 -2.50
CA ASP A 46 -10.28 -10.15 -1.39
C ASP A 46 -9.05 -10.44 -0.50
N ILE A 47 -8.68 -9.48 0.32
CA ILE A 47 -7.56 -9.54 1.26
C ILE A 47 -8.01 -9.25 2.69
N ILE A 48 -7.25 -9.76 3.66
CA ILE A 48 -7.63 -9.69 5.08
C ILE A 48 -7.90 -8.27 5.56
N ASP A 49 -7.03 -7.30 5.21
CA ASP A 49 -7.15 -5.92 5.68
C ASP A 49 -8.39 -5.22 5.10
N VAL A 50 -8.76 -5.52 3.85
CA VAL A 50 -9.96 -4.98 3.20
C VAL A 50 -11.23 -5.58 3.80
N ASN A 51 -11.25 -6.90 3.97
CA ASN A 51 -12.38 -7.60 4.58
C ASN A 51 -12.66 -7.12 6.02
N LYS A 52 -11.60 -6.84 6.80
CA LYS A 52 -11.74 -6.24 8.13
C LYS A 52 -12.37 -4.85 8.07
N LEU A 53 -11.98 -4.00 7.12
CA LEU A 53 -12.57 -2.67 6.98
C LEU A 53 -14.04 -2.75 6.56
N ILE A 54 -14.37 -3.64 5.61
CA ILE A 54 -15.76 -3.89 5.21
C ILE A 54 -16.59 -4.36 6.41
N PHE A 55 -16.05 -5.25 7.24
CA PHE A 55 -16.70 -5.69 8.48
C PHE A 55 -16.96 -4.51 9.45
N ILE A 56 -15.94 -3.67 9.71
CA ILE A 56 -16.08 -2.48 10.57
C ILE A 56 -17.16 -1.53 10.03
N LEU A 57 -17.21 -1.30 8.73
CA LEU A 57 -18.24 -0.47 8.09
C LEU A 57 -19.64 -1.07 8.29
N GLY A 58 -19.79 -2.38 8.16
CA GLY A 58 -21.05 -3.08 8.43
C GLY A 58 -21.52 -2.92 9.87
N GLU A 59 -20.62 -3.07 10.86
CA GLU A 59 -20.93 -2.86 12.29
C GLU A 59 -21.29 -1.40 12.59
N LEU A 60 -20.68 -0.44 11.88
CA LEU A 60 -21.04 0.98 11.92
C LEU A 60 -22.42 1.27 11.33
N GLY A 61 -23.07 0.29 10.68
CA GLY A 61 -24.39 0.44 10.08
C GLY A 61 -24.41 0.69 8.58
N VAL A 62 -23.25 0.68 7.91
CA VAL A 62 -23.20 0.75 6.44
C VAL A 62 -23.82 -0.51 5.85
N LYS A 63 -24.82 -0.35 4.99
CA LYS A 63 -25.38 -1.48 4.23
C LYS A 63 -24.39 -1.90 3.17
N VAL A 64 -23.92 -3.14 3.23
CA VAL A 64 -22.94 -3.71 2.31
C VAL A 64 -23.59 -4.80 1.48
N GLU A 65 -23.58 -4.63 0.16
CA GLU A 65 -24.11 -5.60 -0.81
C GLU A 65 -22.97 -6.05 -1.74
N LYS A 66 -22.67 -7.35 -1.76
CA LYS A 66 -21.68 -7.91 -2.69
C LYS A 66 -22.34 -8.15 -4.05
N LEU A 67 -21.93 -7.39 -5.07
CA LEU A 67 -22.50 -7.45 -6.43
C LEU A 67 -21.82 -8.53 -7.29
N SER A 68 -20.52 -8.74 -7.09
CA SER A 68 -19.73 -9.77 -7.78
C SER A 68 -18.56 -10.23 -6.88
N SER A 69 -17.63 -11.00 -7.44
CA SER A 69 -16.43 -11.46 -6.70
C SER A 69 -15.61 -10.29 -6.13
N ASN A 70 -15.53 -9.18 -6.86
CA ASN A 70 -14.69 -8.02 -6.55
C ASN A 70 -15.43 -6.66 -6.68
N SER A 71 -16.77 -6.67 -6.63
CA SER A 71 -17.59 -5.46 -6.70
C SER A 71 -18.59 -5.44 -5.55
N TYR A 72 -18.72 -4.28 -4.90
CA TYR A 72 -19.57 -4.06 -3.75
C TYR A 72 -20.34 -2.76 -3.89
N ALA A 73 -21.57 -2.72 -3.36
CA ALA A 73 -22.32 -1.50 -3.13
C ALA A 73 -22.38 -1.21 -1.62
N PHE A 74 -22.16 0.05 -1.28
CA PHE A 74 -22.18 0.57 0.08
C PHE A 74 -23.23 1.65 0.19
N GLN A 75 -23.98 1.69 1.31
CA GLN A 75 -24.91 2.77 1.59
C GLN A 75 -24.84 3.11 3.09
N ALA A 76 -24.42 4.35 3.39
CA ALA A 76 -24.22 4.86 4.74
C ALA A 76 -25.33 5.82 5.16
N ASP A 77 -26.60 5.39 5.04
CA ASP A 77 -27.80 6.19 5.35
C ASP A 77 -28.12 6.20 6.86
N GLU A 78 -27.82 5.11 7.59
CA GLU A 78 -28.05 4.97 9.02
C GLU A 78 -26.77 4.51 9.73
N ILE A 79 -26.05 5.44 10.39
CA ILE A 79 -24.78 5.16 11.05
C ILE A 79 -24.97 5.07 12.56
N LYS A 80 -24.44 3.98 13.15
CA LYS A 80 -24.47 3.66 14.59
C LYS A 80 -23.23 4.22 15.26
N LEU A 81 -23.25 5.51 15.61
CA LEU A 81 -22.11 6.17 16.23
C LEU A 81 -21.71 5.61 17.60
N GLU A 82 -22.66 4.99 18.32
CA GLU A 82 -22.42 4.29 19.59
C GLU A 82 -21.44 3.12 19.45
N TYR A 83 -21.32 2.52 18.26
CA TYR A 83 -20.32 1.48 18.00
C TYR A 83 -18.88 1.97 18.19
N LEU A 84 -18.60 3.24 17.90
CA LEU A 84 -17.25 3.82 18.05
C LEU A 84 -16.74 3.80 19.50
N GLU A 85 -17.63 3.73 20.48
CA GLU A 85 -17.31 3.71 21.93
C GLU A 85 -17.29 2.27 22.49
N SER A 86 -17.67 1.27 21.68
CA SER A 86 -17.77 -0.13 22.08
C SER A 86 -16.40 -0.82 22.27
N SER A 87 -16.39 -1.89 23.06
CA SER A 87 -15.22 -2.78 23.20
C SER A 87 -14.90 -3.52 21.91
N GLU A 88 -15.90 -3.80 21.10
CA GLU A 88 -15.80 -4.44 19.80
C GLU A 88 -15.03 -3.54 18.83
N PHE A 89 -15.40 -2.26 18.73
CA PHE A 89 -14.67 -1.32 17.88
C PHE A 89 -13.24 -1.09 18.37
N LYS A 90 -12.98 -1.03 19.68
CA LYS A 90 -11.64 -0.93 20.24
C LYS A 90 -10.76 -2.09 19.78
N ARG A 91 -11.29 -3.33 19.76
CA ARG A 91 -10.59 -4.51 19.25
C ARG A 91 -10.37 -4.45 17.73
N ASP A 92 -11.44 -4.19 16.98
CA ASP A 92 -11.44 -4.29 15.53
C ASP A 92 -10.66 -3.13 14.88
N GLY A 93 -10.86 -1.91 15.33
CA GLY A 93 -10.13 -0.72 14.90
C GLY A 93 -8.64 -0.79 15.21
N SER A 94 -8.25 -1.38 16.36
CA SER A 94 -6.83 -1.58 16.68
C SER A 94 -6.16 -2.69 15.85
N SER A 95 -6.92 -3.55 15.19
CA SER A 95 -6.38 -4.65 14.38
C SER A 95 -5.94 -4.22 12.98
N LEU A 96 -6.30 -3.01 12.53
CA LEU A 96 -6.09 -2.50 11.19
C LEU A 96 -5.52 -1.07 11.21
N ARG A 97 -4.39 -0.83 10.55
CA ARG A 97 -3.83 0.54 10.46
C ARG A 97 -4.73 1.50 9.69
N GLY A 98 -5.37 0.99 8.63
CA GLY A 98 -6.28 1.77 7.77
C GLY A 98 -7.52 2.31 8.48
N SER A 99 -7.87 1.78 9.66
CA SER A 99 -9.01 2.25 10.44
C SER A 99 -8.93 3.72 10.83
N ILE A 100 -7.71 4.30 10.91
CA ILE A 100 -7.53 5.73 11.18
C ILE A 100 -8.25 6.61 10.15
N MET A 101 -8.42 6.14 8.93
CA MET A 101 -9.06 6.91 7.85
C MET A 101 -10.58 7.02 7.98
N LEU A 102 -11.19 6.30 8.92
CA LEU A 102 -12.60 6.48 9.29
C LEU A 102 -12.85 7.84 9.97
N VAL A 103 -11.82 8.41 10.62
CA VAL A 103 -11.97 9.60 11.45
C VAL A 103 -12.38 10.82 10.64
N GLY A 104 -11.75 11.07 9.47
CA GLY A 104 -12.06 12.21 8.62
C GLY A 104 -13.51 12.28 8.17
N PRO A 105 -14.04 11.24 7.50
CA PRO A 105 -15.42 11.23 7.05
C PRO A 105 -16.44 11.22 8.20
N LEU A 106 -16.16 10.55 9.32
CA LEU A 106 -17.03 10.58 10.49
C LEU A 106 -17.09 11.96 11.12
N LEU A 107 -15.94 12.64 11.24
CA LEU A 107 -15.87 14.02 11.73
C LEU A 107 -16.62 14.97 10.80
N ALA A 108 -16.41 14.85 9.48
CA ALA A 108 -17.03 15.73 8.49
C ALA A 108 -18.56 15.66 8.47
N ARG A 109 -19.11 14.43 8.57
CA ARG A 109 -20.55 14.22 8.41
C ARG A 109 -21.32 14.17 9.73
N PHE A 110 -20.66 13.73 10.80
CA PHE A 110 -21.33 13.48 12.08
C PHE A 110 -20.76 14.30 13.24
N GLY A 111 -19.78 15.15 12.99
CA GLY A 111 -19.16 16.03 13.98
C GLY A 111 -18.27 15.32 15.00
N LYS A 112 -18.08 14.01 14.88
CA LYS A 112 -17.21 13.26 15.80
C LYS A 112 -16.55 12.05 15.15
N GLY A 113 -15.31 11.79 15.53
CA GLY A 113 -14.58 10.60 15.14
C GLY A 113 -13.76 10.07 16.30
N TYR A 114 -13.87 8.79 16.59
CA TYR A 114 -13.12 8.12 17.64
C TYR A 114 -12.37 6.93 17.06
N ILE A 115 -11.13 6.70 17.53
CA ILE A 115 -10.30 5.59 17.06
C ILE A 115 -9.38 5.09 18.18
N PRO A 116 -9.31 3.78 18.42
CA PRO A 116 -8.26 3.21 19.25
C PRO A 116 -6.90 3.37 18.55
N LYS A 117 -5.81 3.23 19.28
CA LYS A 117 -4.47 3.24 18.66
C LYS A 117 -4.40 2.22 17.54
N PRO A 118 -4.29 2.64 16.26
CA PRO A 118 -4.32 1.71 15.14
C PRO A 118 -3.12 0.78 15.13
N GLY A 119 -3.36 -0.49 14.82
CA GLY A 119 -2.33 -1.51 14.67
C GLY A 119 -1.54 -1.41 13.37
N GLY A 120 -1.20 -2.55 12.78
CA GLY A 120 -0.49 -2.68 11.51
C GLY A 120 0.93 -3.19 11.65
N ASP A 121 1.69 -3.14 10.55
CA ASP A 121 3.05 -3.66 10.48
C ASP A 121 4.02 -2.91 11.41
N LYS A 122 4.95 -3.67 12.01
CA LYS A 122 6.00 -3.12 12.88
C LYS A 122 7.20 -2.68 12.05
N ILE A 123 7.05 -1.61 11.27
CA ILE A 123 8.05 -1.09 10.33
C ILE A 123 8.73 0.21 10.82
N GLY A 124 8.60 0.53 12.09
CA GLY A 124 9.09 1.76 12.73
C GLY A 124 7.97 2.62 13.30
N ARG A 125 8.31 3.81 13.75
CA ARG A 125 7.36 4.80 14.26
C ARG A 125 6.44 5.30 13.15
N ARG A 126 5.14 5.24 13.38
CA ARG A 126 4.12 5.75 12.47
C ARG A 126 3.21 6.68 13.24
N ARG A 127 3.60 7.94 13.27
CA ARG A 127 2.88 9.00 13.98
C ARG A 127 1.47 9.21 13.42
N LEU A 128 0.62 9.81 14.22
CA LEU A 128 -0.73 10.21 13.85
C LEU A 128 -0.91 11.74 13.93
N ASP A 129 0.17 12.44 14.30
CA ASP A 129 0.18 13.89 14.53
C ASP A 129 -0.41 14.63 13.34
N THR A 130 0.07 14.37 12.12
CA THR A 130 -0.43 14.99 10.88
C THR A 130 -1.95 14.92 10.74
N HIS A 131 -2.57 13.77 11.10
CA HIS A 131 -4.02 13.63 11.05
C HIS A 131 -4.73 14.59 12.00
N PHE A 132 -4.31 14.59 13.29
CA PHE A 132 -5.00 15.33 14.32
C PHE A 132 -4.71 16.82 14.27
N GLU A 133 -3.50 17.22 13.88
CA GLU A 133 -3.16 18.62 13.59
C GLU A 133 -4.01 19.14 12.43
N GLY A 134 -4.17 18.37 11.36
CA GLY A 134 -5.04 18.73 10.25
C GLY A 134 -6.49 18.94 10.67
N PHE A 135 -7.05 18.06 11.49
CA PHE A 135 -8.41 18.21 12.02
C PHE A 135 -8.53 19.42 12.95
N THR A 136 -7.52 19.66 13.80
CA THR A 136 -7.49 20.82 14.67
C THR A 136 -7.42 22.13 13.88
N ASN A 137 -6.65 22.14 12.79
CA ASN A 137 -6.59 23.29 11.89
C ASN A 137 -7.96 23.57 11.22
N LEU A 138 -8.77 22.54 10.96
CA LEU A 138 -10.15 22.69 10.48
C LEU A 138 -11.14 23.09 11.60
N GLY A 139 -10.69 23.25 12.85
CA GLY A 139 -11.51 23.70 13.97
C GLY A 139 -11.97 22.58 14.91
N ALA A 140 -11.56 21.34 14.70
CA ALA A 140 -11.94 20.24 15.59
C ALA A 140 -11.18 20.27 16.92
N ILE A 141 -11.83 19.81 17.98
CA ILE A 141 -11.24 19.64 19.31
C ILE A 141 -10.68 18.21 19.42
N PHE A 142 -9.37 18.12 19.61
CA PHE A 142 -8.68 16.84 19.80
C PHE A 142 -8.64 16.45 21.28
N ARG A 143 -8.86 15.15 21.56
CA ARG A 143 -8.75 14.54 22.88
C ARG A 143 -7.98 13.21 22.78
N TYR A 144 -7.10 12.98 23.74
CA TYR A 144 -6.41 11.71 23.91
C TYR A 144 -6.68 11.11 25.29
N ASN A 145 -7.29 9.95 25.32
CA ASN A 145 -7.43 9.17 26.55
C ASN A 145 -6.23 8.23 26.66
N LYS A 146 -5.29 8.56 27.55
CA LYS A 146 -4.05 7.81 27.75
C LYS A 146 -4.28 6.43 28.35
N GLU A 147 -5.26 6.28 29.24
CA GLU A 147 -5.55 5.02 29.93
C GLU A 147 -6.10 3.99 28.95
N GLU A 148 -6.97 4.40 28.07
CA GLU A 148 -7.58 3.54 27.05
C GLU A 148 -6.82 3.53 25.71
N SER A 149 -5.76 4.33 25.57
CA SER A 149 -5.03 4.54 24.30
C SER A 149 -5.96 4.87 23.12
N PHE A 150 -6.87 5.85 23.36
CA PHE A 150 -7.96 6.18 22.46
C PHE A 150 -7.86 7.64 22.03
N TYR A 151 -8.06 7.91 20.75
CA TYR A 151 -8.04 9.23 20.15
C TYR A 151 -9.45 9.66 19.77
N GLY A 152 -9.83 10.89 20.09
CA GLY A 152 -11.10 11.48 19.72
C GLY A 152 -10.94 12.83 19.09
N VAL A 153 -11.80 13.17 18.14
CA VAL A 153 -11.98 14.51 17.58
C VAL A 153 -13.45 14.81 17.48
N GLU A 154 -13.81 16.05 17.83
CA GLU A 154 -15.18 16.54 17.81
C GLU A 154 -15.21 17.95 17.24
N ALA A 155 -16.23 18.28 16.46
CA ALA A 155 -16.50 19.61 15.96
C ALA A 155 -18.01 19.80 15.76
N GLU A 156 -18.54 20.97 16.07
CA GLU A 156 -19.90 21.35 15.66
C GLU A 156 -19.93 21.69 14.17
N GLU A 157 -18.86 22.34 13.69
CA GLU A 157 -18.68 22.71 12.28
C GLU A 157 -17.19 22.71 11.96
N LEU A 158 -16.82 22.35 10.74
CA LEU A 158 -15.46 22.43 10.22
C LEU A 158 -15.31 23.62 9.29
N PHE A 159 -14.19 24.33 9.39
CA PHE A 159 -13.89 25.52 8.60
C PHE A 159 -12.64 25.30 7.75
N GLY A 160 -12.73 25.66 6.49
CA GLY A 160 -11.60 25.64 5.57
C GLY A 160 -10.47 26.56 6.02
N THR A 161 -9.24 26.11 5.83
CA THR A 161 -8.03 26.83 6.23
C THR A 161 -6.85 26.48 5.32
N ASP A 162 -5.81 27.32 5.34
CA ASP A 162 -4.54 27.00 4.70
C ASP A 162 -3.65 26.25 5.71
N MET A 163 -3.14 25.08 5.31
CA MET A 163 -2.27 24.27 6.17
C MET A 163 -1.05 23.74 5.42
N LEU A 164 0.08 23.68 6.10
CA LEU A 164 1.30 23.00 5.65
C LEU A 164 1.48 21.74 6.48
N LEU A 165 1.46 20.58 5.84
CA LEU A 165 1.70 19.32 6.52
C LEU A 165 3.19 19.15 6.83
N ASP A 166 3.52 18.68 8.03
CA ASP A 166 4.88 18.40 8.49
C ASP A 166 5.54 17.26 7.69
N GLU A 167 4.74 16.34 7.17
CA GLU A 167 5.17 15.26 6.27
C GLU A 167 4.14 15.04 5.14
N ALA A 168 4.60 14.54 3.99
CA ALA A 168 3.72 14.10 2.89
C ALA A 168 3.06 12.75 3.26
N SER A 169 2.25 12.75 4.32
CA SER A 169 1.58 11.57 4.83
C SER A 169 0.40 11.18 3.94
N VAL A 170 0.44 9.97 3.35
CA VAL A 170 -0.65 9.45 2.52
C VAL A 170 -1.97 9.39 3.29
N THR A 171 -1.97 8.70 4.44
CA THR A 171 -3.18 8.53 5.24
C THR A 171 -3.62 9.84 5.92
N GLY A 172 -2.66 10.70 6.29
CA GLY A 172 -2.93 12.05 6.79
C GLY A 172 -3.62 12.90 5.75
N THR A 173 -3.05 12.98 4.53
CA THR A 173 -3.66 13.71 3.40
C THR A 173 -5.06 13.20 3.09
N ALA A 174 -5.25 11.86 2.97
CA ALA A 174 -6.55 11.27 2.69
C ALA A 174 -7.60 11.66 3.75
N ASN A 175 -7.22 11.59 5.00
CA ASN A 175 -8.10 11.85 6.14
C ASN A 175 -8.51 13.33 6.22
N ILE A 176 -7.54 14.24 6.08
CA ILE A 176 -7.77 15.69 6.05
C ILE A 176 -8.60 16.08 4.83
N LEU A 177 -8.29 15.50 3.66
CA LEU A 177 -9.07 15.71 2.43
C LEU A 177 -10.54 15.33 2.62
N MET A 178 -10.81 14.13 3.17
CA MET A 178 -12.17 13.65 3.46
C MET A 178 -12.89 14.53 4.49
N ALA A 179 -12.17 15.11 5.44
CA ALA A 179 -12.77 16.08 6.38
C ALA A 179 -13.07 17.43 5.70
N SER A 180 -12.20 17.86 4.78
CA SER A 180 -12.29 19.19 4.16
C SER A 180 -13.39 19.31 3.12
N VAL A 181 -13.83 18.21 2.49
CA VAL A 181 -14.84 18.29 1.39
C VAL A 181 -16.21 18.78 1.86
N LEU A 182 -16.53 18.64 3.16
CA LEU A 182 -17.77 19.16 3.76
C LEU A 182 -17.51 20.33 4.73
N ALA A 183 -16.27 20.86 4.82
CA ALA A 183 -15.95 22.00 5.65
C ALA A 183 -16.42 23.31 5.00
N THR A 184 -16.90 24.25 5.82
CA THR A 184 -17.34 25.56 5.30
C THR A 184 -16.15 26.38 4.80
N GLY A 185 -16.20 26.79 3.53
CA GLY A 185 -15.18 27.63 2.92
C GLY A 185 -14.12 26.87 2.13
N LYS A 186 -12.91 27.41 2.06
CA LYS A 186 -11.80 26.89 1.25
C LYS A 186 -10.69 26.33 2.13
N THR A 187 -10.25 25.11 1.83
CA THR A 187 -9.06 24.50 2.42
C THR A 187 -7.94 24.40 1.38
N THR A 188 -6.71 24.76 1.78
CA THR A 188 -5.50 24.56 0.99
C THR A 188 -4.53 23.67 1.79
N ILE A 189 -4.12 22.55 1.21
CA ILE A 189 -3.18 21.62 1.83
C ILE A 189 -1.86 21.67 1.07
N TYR A 190 -0.83 22.22 1.68
CA TYR A 190 0.56 22.20 1.20
C TYR A 190 1.28 20.95 1.72
N ASN A 191 2.21 20.44 0.95
CA ASN A 191 2.94 19.20 1.23
C ASN A 191 2.00 17.98 1.33
N ALA A 192 0.90 18.01 0.57
CA ALA A 192 0.00 16.88 0.45
C ALA A 192 0.71 15.69 -0.23
N ALA A 193 0.38 14.46 0.19
CA ALA A 193 0.72 13.27 -0.57
C ALA A 193 0.00 13.29 -1.93
N CYS A 194 0.66 12.82 -2.98
CA CYS A 194 0.11 12.85 -4.34
C CYS A 194 0.26 11.52 -5.09
N GLU A 195 0.38 10.43 -4.36
CA GLU A 195 0.38 9.06 -4.88
C GLU A 195 -0.90 8.77 -5.70
N PRO A 196 -0.86 7.83 -6.66
CA PRO A 196 -2.02 7.48 -7.48
C PRO A 196 -3.30 7.24 -6.69
N TYR A 197 -3.21 6.58 -5.52
CA TYR A 197 -4.39 6.34 -4.67
C TYR A 197 -4.98 7.60 -4.03
N ILE A 198 -4.19 8.65 -3.75
CA ILE A 198 -4.71 9.96 -3.34
C ILE A 198 -5.39 10.65 -4.52
N GLN A 199 -4.79 10.54 -5.73
CA GLN A 199 -5.40 11.08 -6.93
C GLN A 199 -6.75 10.43 -7.22
N GLN A 200 -6.86 9.10 -7.03
CA GLN A 200 -8.11 8.37 -7.21
C GLN A 200 -9.15 8.76 -6.16
N LEU A 201 -8.77 8.94 -4.90
CA LEU A 201 -9.66 9.47 -3.87
C LEU A 201 -10.20 10.85 -4.27
N CYS A 202 -9.34 11.77 -4.75
CA CYS A 202 -9.79 13.08 -5.25
C CYS A 202 -10.76 12.94 -6.43
N LYS A 203 -10.47 12.04 -7.39
CA LYS A 203 -11.34 11.80 -8.56
C LYS A 203 -12.70 11.24 -8.13
N MET A 204 -12.71 10.27 -7.21
CA MET A 204 -13.95 9.73 -6.67
C MET A 204 -14.77 10.82 -5.97
N LEU A 205 -14.17 11.59 -5.06
CA LEU A 205 -14.85 12.67 -4.34
C LEU A 205 -15.39 13.73 -5.30
N ASN A 206 -14.62 14.11 -6.34
CA ASN A 206 -15.11 15.02 -7.37
C ASN A 206 -16.29 14.44 -8.17
N SER A 207 -16.31 13.13 -8.43
CA SER A 207 -17.47 12.48 -9.07
C SER A 207 -18.70 12.44 -8.15
N MET A 208 -18.50 12.51 -6.83
CA MET A 208 -19.55 12.65 -5.82
C MET A 208 -20.03 14.10 -5.65
N GLY A 209 -19.44 15.07 -6.36
CA GLY A 209 -19.82 16.48 -6.31
C GLY A 209 -18.88 17.37 -5.47
N ALA A 210 -17.76 16.86 -4.96
CA ALA A 210 -16.75 17.70 -4.33
C ALA A 210 -16.06 18.63 -5.33
N ASN A 211 -15.41 19.67 -4.82
CA ASN A 211 -14.67 20.65 -5.62
C ASN A 211 -13.19 20.65 -5.19
N ILE A 212 -12.42 19.72 -5.75
CA ILE A 212 -11.01 19.50 -5.45
C ILE A 212 -10.17 19.79 -6.70
N THR A 213 -9.16 20.63 -6.56
CA THR A 213 -8.18 20.97 -7.61
C THR A 213 -6.75 20.72 -7.13
N GLY A 214 -5.76 20.71 -8.05
CA GLY A 214 -4.37 20.38 -7.75
C GLY A 214 -4.09 18.87 -7.67
N VAL A 215 -5.02 18.04 -8.14
CA VAL A 215 -4.89 16.57 -8.13
C VAL A 215 -3.61 16.13 -8.83
N GLY A 216 -2.81 15.30 -8.19
CA GLY A 216 -1.52 14.85 -8.70
C GLY A 216 -0.35 15.77 -8.34
N SER A 217 -0.59 16.84 -7.59
CA SER A 217 0.45 17.70 -7.04
C SER A 217 0.46 17.66 -5.50
N ASN A 218 1.50 18.20 -4.90
CA ASN A 218 1.61 18.33 -3.45
C ASN A 218 0.86 19.55 -2.88
N LEU A 219 0.04 20.19 -3.71
CA LEU A 219 -0.79 21.33 -3.34
C LEU A 219 -2.23 21.03 -3.75
N LEU A 220 -3.08 20.71 -2.78
CA LEU A 220 -4.50 20.50 -2.98
C LEU A 220 -5.30 21.69 -2.52
N THR A 221 -6.29 22.07 -3.30
CA THR A 221 -7.28 23.08 -2.94
C THR A 221 -8.67 22.47 -2.97
N ILE A 222 -9.40 22.59 -1.87
CA ILE A 222 -10.72 22.02 -1.66
C ILE A 222 -11.68 23.19 -1.34
N ASN A 223 -12.74 23.36 -2.13
CA ASN A 223 -13.86 24.20 -1.75
C ASN A 223 -14.94 23.28 -1.18
N GLY A 224 -15.27 23.47 0.07
CA GLY A 224 -16.26 22.66 0.74
C GLY A 224 -17.65 22.76 0.09
N VAL A 225 -18.43 21.68 0.19
CA VAL A 225 -19.78 21.59 -0.35
C VAL A 225 -20.75 21.13 0.74
N ASP A 226 -22.04 21.44 0.60
CA ASP A 226 -23.05 21.10 1.60
C ASP A 226 -23.34 19.60 1.70
N LYS A 227 -23.17 18.86 0.60
CA LYS A 227 -23.42 17.42 0.51
C LYS A 227 -22.65 16.78 -0.64
N LEU A 228 -22.45 15.47 -0.53
CA LEU A 228 -21.94 14.62 -1.60
C LEU A 228 -23.01 13.62 -2.05
N GLU A 229 -22.96 13.25 -3.31
CA GLU A 229 -23.85 12.29 -3.96
C GLU A 229 -23.22 10.89 -4.02
N GLY A 230 -24.00 9.89 -4.46
CA GLY A 230 -23.48 8.55 -4.76
C GLY A 230 -22.64 8.54 -6.02
N CYS A 231 -21.80 7.49 -6.17
CA CYS A 231 -20.99 7.31 -7.37
C CYS A 231 -20.67 5.84 -7.64
N GLU A 232 -20.05 5.59 -8.78
CA GLU A 232 -19.37 4.32 -9.08
C GLU A 232 -17.88 4.60 -9.28
N HIS A 233 -17.01 3.79 -8.62
CA HIS A 233 -15.57 3.94 -8.68
C HIS A 233 -14.89 2.61 -8.97
N ASN A 234 -13.89 2.63 -9.86
CA ASN A 234 -13.05 1.49 -10.18
C ASN A 234 -11.67 1.68 -9.57
N VAL A 235 -11.30 0.81 -8.64
CA VAL A 235 -9.99 0.79 -8.00
C VAL A 235 -8.92 0.42 -9.02
N LEU A 236 -7.81 1.15 -9.03
CA LEU A 236 -6.65 0.86 -9.89
C LEU A 236 -6.04 -0.51 -9.60
N PRO A 237 -5.35 -1.13 -10.57
CA PRO A 237 -4.49 -2.29 -10.28
C PRO A 237 -3.39 -1.89 -9.29
N ASP A 238 -3.04 -2.83 -8.39
CA ASP A 238 -2.03 -2.57 -7.35
C ASP A 238 -0.62 -2.49 -7.92
N MET A 239 -0.06 -1.28 -8.02
CA MET A 239 1.30 -1.06 -8.52
C MET A 239 2.37 -1.78 -7.70
N ILE A 240 2.11 -2.07 -6.41
CA ILE A 240 3.04 -2.81 -5.56
C ILE A 240 3.00 -4.30 -5.91
N GLU A 241 1.84 -4.83 -6.19
CA GLU A 241 1.70 -6.19 -6.67
C GLU A 241 2.33 -6.37 -8.06
N ILE A 242 2.15 -5.40 -8.96
CA ILE A 242 2.82 -5.39 -10.28
C ILE A 242 4.33 -5.48 -10.12
N GLY A 243 4.94 -4.64 -9.27
CA GLY A 243 6.37 -4.73 -8.97
C GLY A 243 6.79 -6.07 -8.37
N SER A 244 5.92 -6.69 -7.58
CA SER A 244 6.15 -8.03 -7.02
C SER A 244 6.18 -9.11 -8.10
N TRP A 245 5.26 -9.06 -9.06
CA TRP A 245 5.23 -9.99 -10.20
C TRP A 245 6.41 -9.83 -11.15
N ILE A 246 6.90 -8.59 -11.34
CA ILE A 246 8.18 -8.37 -12.04
C ILE A 246 9.30 -9.10 -11.28
N GLY A 247 9.35 -8.96 -9.95
CA GLY A 247 10.31 -9.66 -9.11
C GLY A 247 10.22 -11.19 -9.22
N VAL A 248 9.01 -11.75 -9.24
CA VAL A 248 8.78 -13.19 -9.45
C VAL A 248 9.35 -13.63 -10.78
N ALA A 249 9.01 -12.94 -11.88
CA ALA A 249 9.48 -13.29 -13.22
C ALA A 249 11.01 -13.33 -13.30
N VAL A 250 11.67 -12.27 -12.84
CA VAL A 250 13.11 -12.11 -12.94
C VAL A 250 13.86 -13.12 -12.06
N MET A 251 13.44 -13.29 -10.80
CA MET A 251 14.11 -14.19 -9.86
C MET A 251 13.95 -15.67 -10.22
N THR A 252 12.91 -16.02 -10.95
CA THR A 252 12.67 -17.38 -11.46
C THR A 252 13.10 -17.56 -12.91
N LYS A 253 13.74 -16.54 -13.53
CA LYS A 253 14.15 -16.53 -14.94
C LYS A 253 13.00 -16.92 -15.89
N SER A 254 11.86 -16.31 -15.71
CA SER A 254 10.58 -16.70 -16.33
C SER A 254 10.07 -15.63 -17.27
N ALA A 255 9.38 -16.06 -18.32
CA ALA A 255 8.60 -15.15 -19.17
C ALA A 255 7.20 -15.01 -18.61
N LEU A 256 6.80 -13.82 -18.22
CA LEU A 256 5.45 -13.53 -17.69
C LEU A 256 4.82 -12.32 -18.38
N THR A 257 3.49 -12.35 -18.52
CA THR A 257 2.70 -11.19 -18.93
C THR A 257 1.87 -10.70 -17.75
N ILE A 258 1.98 -9.42 -17.42
CA ILE A 258 1.15 -8.75 -16.41
C ILE A 258 0.15 -7.88 -17.15
N LYS A 259 -1.14 -8.16 -17.00
CA LYS A 259 -2.23 -7.51 -17.72
C LYS A 259 -2.74 -6.24 -17.03
N ASN A 260 -3.21 -5.27 -17.84
CA ASN A 260 -3.94 -4.11 -17.36
C ASN A 260 -3.22 -3.39 -16.20
N VAL A 261 -1.97 -2.99 -16.39
CA VAL A 261 -1.10 -2.46 -15.33
C VAL A 261 -1.34 -0.99 -15.00
N SER A 262 -2.14 -0.29 -15.81
CA SER A 262 -2.33 1.16 -15.70
C SER A 262 -1.00 1.92 -15.72
N TRP A 263 -0.30 1.85 -16.85
CA TRP A 263 1.07 2.37 -17.04
C TRP A 263 1.30 3.78 -16.50
N GLU A 264 0.34 4.67 -16.69
CA GLU A 264 0.40 6.06 -16.26
C GLU A 264 0.52 6.22 -14.74
N ASN A 265 0.11 5.18 -13.98
CA ASN A 265 0.09 5.16 -12.53
C ASN A 265 1.26 4.37 -11.91
N LEU A 266 2.22 3.87 -12.71
CA LEU A 266 3.38 3.12 -12.22
C LEU A 266 4.55 4.03 -11.74
N GLY A 267 4.57 5.30 -12.13
CA GLY A 267 5.62 6.26 -11.73
C GLY A 267 7.03 5.78 -12.01
N GLN A 268 7.88 5.75 -11.00
CA GLN A 268 9.30 5.34 -11.11
C GLN A 268 9.52 3.82 -11.14
N ILE A 269 8.48 3.00 -10.97
CA ILE A 269 8.65 1.54 -10.90
C ILE A 269 9.37 1.01 -12.15
N PRO A 270 8.93 1.27 -13.39
CA PRO A 270 9.63 0.77 -14.58
C PRO A 270 11.08 1.23 -14.65
N ASN A 271 11.36 2.49 -14.35
CA ASN A 271 12.70 3.06 -14.43
C ASN A 271 13.67 2.43 -13.42
N VAL A 272 13.22 2.17 -12.19
CA VAL A 272 14.08 1.55 -11.17
C VAL A 272 14.40 0.11 -11.54
N PHE A 273 13.42 -0.66 -12.02
CA PHE A 273 13.65 -2.03 -12.47
C PHE A 273 14.58 -2.07 -13.71
N ALA A 274 14.41 -1.16 -14.67
CA ALA A 274 15.31 -1.03 -15.82
C ALA A 274 16.76 -0.71 -15.41
N LYS A 275 16.98 0.12 -14.37
CA LYS A 275 18.31 0.38 -13.81
C LYS A 275 18.96 -0.84 -13.16
N LEU A 276 18.17 -1.82 -12.73
CA LEU A 276 18.68 -3.11 -12.29
C LEU A 276 19.05 -4.05 -13.46
N GLY A 277 18.84 -3.62 -14.70
CA GLY A 277 19.08 -4.41 -15.92
C GLY A 277 17.91 -5.29 -16.33
N ILE A 278 16.72 -5.06 -15.78
CA ILE A 278 15.54 -5.84 -16.11
C ILE A 278 14.94 -5.30 -17.41
N GLU A 279 14.75 -6.20 -18.38
CA GLU A 279 14.08 -5.92 -19.64
C GLU A 279 12.60 -6.25 -19.51
N PHE A 280 11.78 -5.39 -20.06
CA PHE A 280 10.34 -5.62 -20.21
C PHE A 280 9.80 -4.80 -21.38
N GLU A 281 8.73 -5.28 -21.99
CA GLU A 281 8.06 -4.62 -23.11
C GLU A 281 6.68 -4.13 -22.68
N LYS A 282 6.35 -2.91 -23.06
CA LYS A 282 5.00 -2.38 -22.96
C LYS A 282 4.20 -2.83 -24.18
N ILE A 283 3.13 -3.58 -23.94
CA ILE A 283 2.19 -4.02 -24.98
C ILE A 283 0.81 -3.48 -24.61
N ASP A 284 0.40 -2.38 -25.22
CA ASP A 284 -0.79 -1.62 -24.84
C ASP A 284 -0.74 -1.21 -23.34
N ASP A 285 -1.61 -1.76 -22.49
CA ASP A 285 -1.59 -1.55 -21.04
C ASP A 285 -1.04 -2.76 -20.26
N ASP A 286 -0.32 -3.65 -20.93
CA ASP A 286 0.32 -4.83 -20.34
C ASP A 286 1.83 -4.65 -20.22
N ILE A 287 2.44 -5.41 -19.31
CA ILE A 287 3.89 -5.60 -19.23
C ILE A 287 4.19 -7.05 -19.65
N TYR A 288 5.02 -7.22 -20.69
CA TYR A 288 5.64 -8.50 -20.98
C TYR A 288 7.10 -8.48 -20.48
N ILE A 289 7.43 -9.47 -19.66
CA ILE A 289 8.77 -9.67 -19.11
C ILE A 289 9.34 -10.90 -19.83
N PRO A 290 10.37 -10.75 -20.68
CA PRO A 290 11.00 -11.89 -21.35
C PRO A 290 11.82 -12.72 -20.34
N GLU A 291 12.11 -13.95 -20.71
CA GLU A 291 13.06 -14.78 -19.98
C GLU A 291 14.47 -14.17 -20.04
N GLN A 292 15.08 -13.90 -18.88
CA GLN A 292 16.44 -13.35 -18.76
C GLN A 292 17.32 -14.30 -17.94
N GLU A 293 18.41 -14.77 -18.50
CA GLU A 293 19.38 -15.62 -17.80
C GLU A 293 20.31 -14.81 -16.88
N SER A 294 20.50 -13.51 -17.18
CA SER A 294 21.26 -12.56 -16.36
C SER A 294 20.77 -11.15 -16.59
N TYR A 295 20.98 -10.28 -15.63
CA TYR A 295 20.71 -8.84 -15.72
C TYR A 295 21.77 -8.06 -14.95
N GLU A 296 22.17 -6.90 -15.46
CA GLU A 296 23.30 -6.12 -14.94
C GLU A 296 22.86 -4.76 -14.42
N ILE A 297 23.21 -4.47 -13.17
CA ILE A 297 22.93 -3.19 -12.51
C ILE A 297 23.70 -2.09 -13.21
N GLN A 298 22.99 -1.04 -13.63
CA GLN A 298 23.59 0.14 -14.25
C GLN A 298 24.27 1.00 -13.19
N ASN A 299 25.52 1.41 -13.45
CA ASN A 299 26.16 2.43 -12.65
C ASN A 299 25.64 3.83 -13.03
N TYR A 300 25.90 4.83 -12.19
CA TYR A 300 25.71 6.22 -12.59
C TYR A 300 26.60 6.60 -13.74
N ILE A 301 26.34 7.75 -14.40
CA ILE A 301 27.08 8.24 -15.57
C ILE A 301 28.57 8.40 -15.29
N ASP A 302 28.95 8.71 -14.06
CA ASP A 302 30.35 8.84 -13.60
C ASP A 302 30.98 7.51 -13.19
N GLY A 303 30.29 6.37 -13.38
CA GLY A 303 30.74 5.05 -13.00
C GLY A 303 30.54 4.70 -11.51
N SER A 304 30.00 5.60 -10.71
CA SER A 304 29.72 5.31 -9.29
C SER A 304 28.56 4.32 -9.10
N VAL A 305 28.54 3.66 -7.93
CA VAL A 305 27.57 2.61 -7.59
C VAL A 305 26.16 3.19 -7.51
N LEU A 306 25.22 2.52 -8.16
CA LEU A 306 23.80 2.87 -8.11
C LEU A 306 23.28 2.87 -6.67
N THR A 307 22.52 3.91 -6.34
CA THR A 307 21.72 3.95 -5.11
C THR A 307 20.24 3.95 -5.46
N VAL A 308 19.50 2.98 -4.95
CA VAL A 308 18.02 2.98 -5.01
C VAL A 308 17.49 3.39 -3.65
N SER A 309 16.75 4.49 -3.62
CA SER A 309 16.15 5.01 -2.39
C SER A 309 14.65 5.28 -2.57
N ASP A 310 13.89 5.08 -1.50
CA ASP A 310 12.50 5.50 -1.47
C ASP A 310 12.36 7.01 -1.26
N ALA A 311 11.23 7.52 -1.71
CA ALA A 311 10.82 8.90 -1.50
C ALA A 311 9.30 9.03 -1.70
N PRO A 312 8.66 10.09 -1.16
CA PRO A 312 7.28 10.43 -1.50
C PRO A 312 7.10 10.53 -3.03
N TRP A 313 5.90 10.20 -3.49
CA TRP A 313 5.57 10.26 -4.92
C TRP A 313 5.88 11.65 -5.53
N PRO A 314 6.43 11.73 -6.76
CA PRO A 314 6.65 10.62 -7.71
C PRO A 314 7.98 9.87 -7.54
N GLY A 315 8.59 9.93 -6.36
CA GLY A 315 9.76 9.10 -6.04
C GLY A 315 9.41 7.61 -5.99
N PHE A 316 10.43 6.77 -5.76
CA PHE A 316 10.23 5.33 -5.72
C PHE A 316 9.56 4.91 -4.41
N THR A 317 8.52 4.09 -4.52
CA THR A 317 7.72 3.66 -3.37
C THR A 317 8.51 2.82 -2.37
N PRO A 318 8.40 3.08 -1.05
CA PRO A 318 9.06 2.30 0.00
C PRO A 318 8.61 0.84 0.03
N ASP A 319 7.41 0.54 -0.47
CA ASP A 319 6.82 -0.80 -0.43
C ASP A 319 7.48 -1.80 -1.39
N LEU A 320 8.26 -1.33 -2.38
CA LEU A 320 8.99 -2.16 -3.34
C LEU A 320 10.49 -2.28 -3.07
N LEU A 321 11.06 -1.52 -2.11
CA LEU A 321 12.50 -1.59 -1.84
C LEU A 321 12.95 -2.99 -1.41
N SER A 322 12.15 -3.72 -0.66
CA SER A 322 12.46 -5.09 -0.27
C SER A 322 12.52 -6.05 -1.46
N ILE A 323 11.69 -5.84 -2.48
CA ILE A 323 11.69 -6.63 -3.71
C ILE A 323 12.92 -6.28 -4.56
N VAL A 324 13.21 -4.98 -4.71
CA VAL A 324 14.44 -4.50 -5.38
C VAL A 324 15.68 -5.11 -4.74
N LEU A 325 15.73 -5.15 -3.40
CA LEU A 325 16.83 -5.75 -2.67
C LEU A 325 16.99 -7.25 -3.00
N VAL A 326 15.89 -8.01 -3.00
CA VAL A 326 15.90 -9.44 -3.35
C VAL A 326 16.38 -9.65 -4.78
N ILE A 327 15.86 -8.91 -5.74
CA ILE A 327 16.27 -8.97 -7.15
C ILE A 327 17.76 -8.67 -7.29
N ALA A 328 18.25 -7.66 -6.61
CA ALA A 328 19.67 -7.27 -6.65
C ALA A 328 20.61 -8.39 -6.17
N THR A 329 20.16 -9.33 -5.33
CA THR A 329 21.00 -10.45 -4.87
C THR A 329 21.46 -11.36 -6.00
N GLN A 330 20.72 -11.42 -7.10
CA GLN A 330 21.01 -12.28 -8.26
C GLN A 330 21.41 -11.48 -9.51
N ALA A 331 21.41 -10.15 -9.45
CA ALA A 331 21.93 -9.29 -10.52
C ALA A 331 23.46 -9.43 -10.67
N LYS A 332 24.00 -8.99 -11.77
CA LYS A 332 25.44 -8.69 -11.92
C LYS A 332 25.69 -7.26 -11.46
N GLY A 333 26.61 -7.04 -10.53
CA GLY A 333 26.98 -5.71 -10.04
C GLY A 333 26.65 -5.48 -8.57
N THR A 334 26.70 -4.21 -8.17
CA THR A 334 26.50 -3.79 -6.77
C THR A 334 25.51 -2.63 -6.72
N VAL A 335 24.65 -2.61 -5.71
CA VAL A 335 23.70 -1.50 -5.48
C VAL A 335 23.62 -1.19 -3.98
N LEU A 336 23.48 0.09 -3.66
CA LEU A 336 23.11 0.56 -2.33
C LEU A 336 21.60 0.75 -2.25
N ILE A 337 20.96 0.03 -1.36
CA ILE A 337 19.54 0.23 -1.02
C ILE A 337 19.46 1.19 0.18
N HIS A 338 18.70 2.28 0.04
CA HIS A 338 18.57 3.28 1.08
C HIS A 338 17.09 3.52 1.41
N GLN A 339 16.63 2.92 2.50
CA GLN A 339 15.29 3.08 3.05
C GLN A 339 15.23 4.35 3.89
N LYS A 340 14.61 5.43 3.37
CA LYS A 340 14.55 6.75 4.04
C LYS A 340 13.30 6.91 4.90
N MET A 341 12.18 6.34 4.45
CA MET A 341 10.86 6.65 5.01
C MET A 341 10.49 5.80 6.23
N PHE A 342 11.13 4.64 6.45
CA PHE A 342 10.81 3.72 7.56
C PHE A 342 12.08 3.16 8.23
N GLU A 343 12.02 2.98 9.56
CA GLU A 343 13.20 2.64 10.37
C GLU A 343 13.52 1.14 10.41
N SER A 344 12.56 0.26 10.09
CA SER A 344 12.70 -1.18 10.41
C SER A 344 12.43 -2.11 9.23
N ARG A 345 12.41 -1.60 8.00
CA ARG A 345 12.05 -2.42 6.82
C ARG A 345 13.16 -3.34 6.32
N LEU A 346 14.42 -3.11 6.72
CA LEU A 346 15.57 -3.90 6.25
C LEU A 346 15.92 -5.09 7.16
N PHE A 347 15.22 -5.30 8.27
CA PHE A 347 15.55 -6.38 9.21
C PHE A 347 15.37 -7.80 8.65
N PHE A 348 14.57 -7.97 7.60
CA PHE A 348 14.42 -9.26 6.92
C PHE A 348 15.67 -9.71 6.15
N VAL A 349 16.65 -8.82 5.95
CA VAL A 349 17.90 -9.06 5.21
C VAL A 349 18.70 -10.22 5.84
N ASP A 350 18.62 -10.41 7.16
CA ASP A 350 19.27 -11.53 7.84
C ASP A 350 18.85 -12.88 7.22
N LYS A 351 17.58 -13.01 6.81
CA LYS A 351 17.08 -14.23 6.18
C LYS A 351 17.65 -14.43 4.78
N LEU A 352 17.89 -13.37 4.04
CA LEU A 352 18.57 -13.46 2.73
C LEU A 352 20.04 -13.84 2.90
N ILE A 353 20.72 -13.35 3.94
CA ILE A 353 22.09 -13.73 4.27
C ILE A 353 22.13 -15.24 4.64
N ASP A 354 21.18 -15.73 5.45
CA ASP A 354 21.02 -17.16 5.76
C ASP A 354 20.84 -18.00 4.48
N MET A 355 20.15 -17.46 3.46
CA MET A 355 19.99 -18.08 2.13
C MET A 355 21.26 -18.01 1.27
N GLY A 356 22.32 -17.31 1.70
CA GLY A 356 23.59 -17.15 1.01
C GLY A 356 23.70 -15.89 0.13
N ALA A 357 22.80 -14.93 0.28
CA ALA A 357 22.92 -13.64 -0.38
C ALA A 357 24.12 -12.84 0.18
N LYS A 358 24.80 -12.10 -0.68
CA LYS A 358 25.93 -11.22 -0.29
C LYS A 358 25.38 -9.82 -0.02
N VAL A 359 25.00 -9.57 1.21
CA VAL A 359 24.44 -8.27 1.64
C VAL A 359 25.24 -7.77 2.86
N ILE A 360 25.58 -6.49 2.83
CA ILE A 360 26.18 -5.78 3.97
C ILE A 360 25.10 -4.82 4.49
N LEU A 361 24.56 -5.11 5.66
CA LEU A 361 23.66 -4.19 6.36
C LEU A 361 24.54 -3.10 7.01
N CYS A 362 24.53 -1.91 6.43
CA CYS A 362 25.38 -0.80 6.88
C CYS A 362 24.82 -0.16 8.16
N ASP A 363 23.49 -0.02 8.21
CA ASP A 363 22.71 0.49 9.34
C ASP A 363 21.22 0.12 9.15
N PRO A 364 20.30 0.51 10.04
CA PRO A 364 18.86 0.20 9.89
C PRO A 364 18.22 0.69 8.60
N HIS A 365 18.84 1.66 7.92
CA HIS A 365 18.30 2.32 6.73
C HIS A 365 19.02 1.95 5.43
N ARG A 366 20.24 1.38 5.51
CA ARG A 366 21.07 1.17 4.32
C ARG A 366 21.63 -0.25 4.28
N ALA A 367 21.52 -0.86 3.10
CA ALA A 367 22.11 -2.15 2.79
C ALA A 367 22.83 -2.11 1.44
N THR A 368 24.07 -2.57 1.39
CA THR A 368 24.78 -2.78 0.14
C THR A 368 24.60 -4.22 -0.31
N VAL A 369 24.06 -4.41 -1.50
CA VAL A 369 23.86 -5.72 -2.11
C VAL A 369 24.92 -5.95 -3.17
N ILE A 370 25.64 -7.06 -3.06
CA ILE A 370 26.59 -7.53 -4.05
C ILE A 370 25.93 -8.68 -4.79
N GLY A 371 25.48 -8.42 -6.01
CA GLY A 371 24.76 -9.38 -6.81
C GLY A 371 25.65 -10.56 -7.23
N GLN A 372 25.04 -11.73 -7.35
CA GLN A 372 25.76 -13.00 -7.59
C GLN A 372 25.62 -13.51 -9.03
N ASN A 373 24.96 -12.76 -9.91
CA ASN A 373 24.79 -13.08 -11.35
C ASN A 373 24.28 -14.52 -11.60
N PHE A 374 23.45 -15.03 -10.71
CA PHE A 374 23.02 -16.44 -10.68
C PHE A 374 24.15 -17.49 -10.64
N GLU A 375 25.41 -17.09 -10.48
CA GLU A 375 26.55 -18.02 -10.33
C GLU A 375 26.47 -18.80 -9.03
N SER A 376 25.89 -18.18 -7.99
CA SER A 376 25.61 -18.81 -6.71
C SER A 376 24.10 -18.67 -6.44
N SER A 377 23.37 -19.79 -6.49
CA SER A 377 21.95 -19.81 -6.19
C SER A 377 21.69 -19.60 -4.70
N LEU A 378 20.60 -18.91 -4.36
CA LEU A 378 20.08 -18.90 -3.01
C LEU A 378 19.74 -20.33 -2.55
N LYS A 379 19.90 -20.60 -1.25
CA LYS A 379 19.63 -21.89 -0.64
C LYS A 379 18.29 -21.86 0.08
N ALA A 380 17.55 -22.95 -0.03
CA ALA A 380 16.31 -23.10 0.72
C ALA A 380 16.56 -23.03 2.24
N THR A 381 15.64 -22.40 2.95
CA THR A 381 15.69 -22.27 4.41
C THR A 381 14.27 -22.16 5.00
N THR A 382 14.19 -22.26 6.33
CA THR A 382 12.95 -21.99 7.07
C THR A 382 12.95 -20.56 7.57
N MET A 383 11.89 -19.83 7.27
CA MET A 383 11.73 -18.40 7.56
C MET A 383 10.38 -18.10 8.19
N THR A 384 10.25 -16.91 8.76
CA THR A 384 8.96 -16.39 9.24
C THR A 384 8.71 -15.04 8.59
N SER A 385 7.52 -14.84 8.02
CA SER A 385 7.11 -13.55 7.45
C SER A 385 6.91 -12.53 8.58
N PRO A 386 7.70 -11.45 8.63
CA PRO A 386 7.56 -10.45 9.68
C PRO A 386 6.43 -9.44 9.40
N ASP A 387 6.19 -9.14 8.15
CA ASP A 387 5.18 -8.20 7.64
C ASP A 387 4.80 -8.54 6.20
N ILE A 388 3.88 -7.76 5.60
CA ILE A 388 3.37 -7.98 4.23
C ILE A 388 4.51 -7.94 3.19
N ARG A 389 5.36 -6.90 3.25
CA ARG A 389 6.33 -6.57 2.19
C ARG A 389 7.60 -7.42 2.27
N ALA A 390 8.10 -7.63 3.48
CA ALA A 390 9.19 -8.58 3.70
C ALA A 390 8.72 -10.01 3.39
N GLY A 391 7.49 -10.37 3.75
CA GLY A 391 6.92 -11.68 3.48
C GLY A 391 6.90 -12.03 2.00
N ILE A 392 6.37 -11.16 1.14
CA ILE A 392 6.37 -11.40 -0.32
C ILE A 392 7.78 -11.42 -0.89
N SER A 393 8.70 -10.59 -0.37
CA SER A 393 10.10 -10.59 -0.81
C SER A 393 10.82 -11.89 -0.46
N LEU A 394 10.57 -12.45 0.72
CA LEU A 394 11.07 -13.77 1.11
C LEU A 394 10.45 -14.90 0.28
N LEU A 395 9.18 -14.77 -0.10
CA LEU A 395 8.51 -15.71 -1.01
C LEU A 395 9.17 -15.69 -2.40
N ILE A 396 9.46 -14.52 -2.95
CA ILE A 396 10.18 -14.36 -4.22
C ILE A 396 11.58 -14.97 -4.14
N ALA A 397 12.31 -14.73 -3.04
CA ALA A 397 13.62 -15.34 -2.82
C ALA A 397 13.53 -16.88 -2.74
N ALA A 398 12.51 -17.41 -2.07
CA ALA A 398 12.26 -18.86 -1.95
C ALA A 398 11.95 -19.51 -3.29
N LEU A 399 11.17 -18.86 -4.17
CA LEU A 399 10.88 -19.35 -5.52
C LEU A 399 12.14 -19.49 -6.39
N SER A 400 13.16 -18.67 -6.16
CA SER A 400 14.45 -18.75 -6.89
C SER A 400 15.47 -19.70 -6.25
N ALA A 401 15.27 -20.09 -4.98
CA ALA A 401 16.23 -20.86 -4.21
C ALA A 401 16.29 -22.32 -4.66
N LYS A 402 17.46 -22.98 -4.47
CA LYS A 402 17.56 -24.43 -4.68
C LYS A 402 17.05 -25.18 -3.46
N GLY A 403 16.07 -26.05 -3.65
CA GLY A 403 15.48 -26.90 -2.62
C GLY A 403 14.11 -26.40 -2.15
N THR A 404 13.65 -26.92 -1.01
CA THR A 404 12.33 -26.60 -0.46
C THR A 404 12.46 -25.65 0.74
N SER A 405 11.94 -24.44 0.61
CA SER A 405 11.83 -23.46 1.69
C SER A 405 10.50 -23.61 2.42
N THR A 406 10.50 -23.23 3.71
CA THR A 406 9.27 -23.10 4.50
C THR A 406 9.15 -21.68 5.02
N ILE A 407 8.00 -21.04 4.77
CA ILE A 407 7.70 -19.70 5.27
C ILE A 407 6.51 -19.81 6.23
N HIS A 408 6.74 -19.47 7.50
CA HIS A 408 5.71 -19.40 8.54
C HIS A 408 5.04 -18.02 8.56
N ASN A 409 3.87 -17.92 9.20
CA ASN A 409 3.12 -16.67 9.42
C ASN A 409 2.71 -16.01 8.08
N ILE A 410 2.23 -16.83 7.15
CA ILE A 410 1.84 -16.38 5.80
C ILE A 410 0.60 -15.48 5.81
N GLU A 411 -0.17 -15.49 6.90
CA GLU A 411 -1.30 -14.58 7.10
C GLU A 411 -0.87 -13.11 6.96
N GLN A 412 0.42 -12.80 7.17
CA GLN A 412 0.94 -11.46 6.89
C GLN A 412 0.94 -11.14 5.40
N ILE A 413 1.21 -12.13 4.54
CA ILE A 413 1.16 -11.96 3.07
C ILE A 413 -0.29 -11.78 2.62
N ASP A 414 -1.22 -12.59 3.14
CA ASP A 414 -2.65 -12.56 2.82
C ASP A 414 -3.35 -11.24 3.21
N ARG A 415 -2.72 -10.43 4.06
CA ARG A 415 -3.18 -9.06 4.34
C ARG A 415 -3.04 -8.11 3.16
N GLY A 416 -2.21 -8.44 2.18
CA GLY A 416 -1.90 -7.56 1.06
C GLY A 416 -1.90 -8.20 -0.31
N TYR A 417 -1.98 -9.53 -0.41
CA TYR A 417 -1.95 -10.28 -1.67
C TYR A 417 -3.10 -11.29 -1.72
N GLU A 418 -3.97 -11.13 -2.70
CA GLU A 418 -5.14 -11.98 -2.90
C GLU A 418 -4.73 -13.34 -3.46
N ASN A 419 -5.10 -14.43 -2.77
CA ASN A 419 -4.92 -15.80 -3.23
C ASN A 419 -3.54 -16.09 -3.86
N ILE A 420 -2.47 -15.54 -3.28
CA ILE A 420 -1.12 -15.58 -3.87
C ILE A 420 -0.67 -17.01 -4.20
N GLU A 421 -1.01 -17.99 -3.35
CA GLU A 421 -0.69 -19.41 -3.58
C GLU A 421 -1.35 -19.95 -4.86
N ALA A 422 -2.66 -19.75 -5.03
CA ALA A 422 -3.39 -20.24 -6.20
C ALA A 422 -2.88 -19.56 -7.49
N ARG A 423 -2.59 -18.27 -7.43
CA ARG A 423 -2.07 -17.48 -8.55
C ARG A 423 -0.65 -17.90 -8.95
N LEU A 424 0.23 -18.17 -7.98
CA LEU A 424 1.56 -18.72 -8.25
C LEU A 424 1.47 -20.13 -8.86
N LYS A 425 0.60 -20.99 -8.32
CA LYS A 425 0.36 -22.34 -8.89
C LYS A 425 -0.18 -22.28 -10.32
N SER A 426 -1.02 -21.30 -10.65
CA SER A 426 -1.58 -21.15 -12.00
C SER A 426 -0.52 -20.86 -13.07
N ILE A 427 0.62 -20.33 -12.69
CA ILE A 427 1.78 -20.06 -13.58
C ILE A 427 2.92 -21.06 -13.40
N GLY A 428 2.73 -22.13 -12.61
CA GLY A 428 3.62 -23.27 -12.52
C GLY A 428 4.51 -23.37 -11.27
N ALA A 429 4.29 -22.54 -10.24
CA ALA A 429 5.00 -22.68 -8.96
C ALA A 429 4.60 -23.98 -8.22
N LYS A 430 5.54 -24.51 -7.43
CA LYS A 430 5.36 -25.77 -6.69
C LYS A 430 5.59 -25.59 -5.18
#